data_ebe2aae51e8c6e780a954b00ce8023fa
#
_entry.id   ebe2aae51e8c6e780a954b00ce8023fa
#
_cell.length_a   1.000
_cell.length_b   1.000
_cell.length_c   1.000
_cell.angle_alpha   90.00
_cell.angle_beta   90.00
_cell.angle_gamma   90.00
#
_symmetry.space_group_name_H-M   'P 1'
#
loop_
_entity.id
_entity.type
_entity.pdbx_description
1 polymer ?
#
loop_
_entity_poly.entity_id
_entity_poly.type
_entity_poly.pdbx_seq_one_letter_code
_entity_poly.pdbx_strand_id
1 'polypeptide(L)'
;MPHVTSVGLDVHARSVSAAAFNLYTGEVVERRFGPAAGPIAEWVLSFESPRAVYESGPTGFALCRELRALGVDCVVGAVSKMQRPAADKRVKSDRRDAAFLARLLATNNVVVVPVPDAEVEAARDLSRALDDARDNVQRARQRLSKFLLRRGHVFDEADALGRRRGAWTAAWWSWVAKVKMPEPAAKAALDHYVEDVRREESSKLKLERLVAQEAASPRWAPVVGALRRIKGVDTVTAFCLAAEAGCFSRFRSAPAYAAWVGLVPSEHSSGEKVARGGITKTGNAASRRALVEAAWHFASCSPSPKPPRAARDAVPADIERRCAKCTARLAARHRALREAGKRPCVANVAVARELACWVWEVGCRAEGTLR
;
A
#
# COMPACT_ATOMS: atom_id res chain seq x y z
N MET A 1 15.48 11.48 -28.86
CA MET A 1 15.86 10.43 -29.82
C MET A 1 15.64 9.07 -29.17
N PRO A 2 15.36 8.00 -29.88
CA PRO A 2 15.33 6.67 -29.29
C PRO A 2 16.74 6.35 -28.73
N HIS A 3 16.82 5.67 -27.59
CA HIS A 3 18.11 5.23 -27.03
C HIS A 3 18.72 4.11 -27.89
N VAL A 4 20.04 4.09 -27.95
CA VAL A 4 20.81 3.09 -28.76
C VAL A 4 21.24 1.93 -27.87
N THR A 5 21.67 2.22 -26.64
CA THR A 5 22.14 1.20 -25.72
C THR A 5 21.19 1.06 -24.54
N SER A 6 20.67 -0.14 -24.33
CA SER A 6 19.83 -0.50 -23.18
C SER A 6 20.69 -1.14 -22.10
N VAL A 7 20.68 -0.60 -20.88
CA VAL A 7 21.45 -1.11 -19.76
C VAL A 7 20.52 -1.69 -18.69
N GLY A 8 20.63 -2.98 -18.43
CA GLY A 8 19.96 -3.66 -17.33
C GLY A 8 20.88 -3.74 -16.11
N LEU A 9 20.34 -3.41 -14.94
CA LEU A 9 21.05 -3.48 -13.67
C LEU A 9 20.30 -4.43 -12.73
N ASP A 10 20.97 -5.48 -12.29
CA ASP A 10 20.50 -6.33 -11.20
C ASP A 10 21.14 -5.87 -9.90
N VAL A 11 20.33 -5.24 -9.05
CA VAL A 11 20.80 -4.45 -7.90
C VAL A 11 20.63 -5.23 -6.61
N HIS A 12 21.74 -5.52 -5.96
CA HIS A 12 21.80 -6.11 -4.63
C HIS A 12 22.43 -5.15 -3.62
N ALA A 13 22.30 -5.44 -2.32
CA ALA A 13 22.78 -4.58 -1.25
C ALA A 13 24.28 -4.24 -1.30
N ARG A 14 25.10 -5.12 -1.88
CA ARG A 14 26.58 -4.96 -1.90
C ARG A 14 27.20 -5.02 -3.28
N SER A 15 26.41 -5.28 -4.31
CA SER A 15 26.91 -5.37 -5.70
C SER A 15 25.80 -5.10 -6.70
N VAL A 16 26.20 -4.65 -7.88
CA VAL A 16 25.33 -4.46 -9.02
C VAL A 16 25.92 -5.21 -10.20
N SER A 17 25.14 -6.16 -10.77
CA SER A 17 25.47 -6.78 -12.04
C SER A 17 24.83 -5.98 -13.16
N ALA A 18 25.62 -5.58 -14.14
CA ALA A 18 25.18 -4.74 -15.25
C ALA A 18 25.40 -5.44 -16.59
N ALA A 19 24.46 -5.25 -17.51
CA ALA A 19 24.56 -5.69 -18.90
C ALA A 19 24.09 -4.56 -19.83
N ALA A 20 24.95 -4.12 -20.74
CA ALA A 20 24.63 -3.18 -21.79
C ALA A 20 24.35 -3.95 -23.08
N PHE A 21 23.21 -3.69 -23.71
CA PHE A 21 22.76 -4.30 -24.95
C PHE A 21 22.64 -3.22 -26.03
N ASN A 22 23.41 -3.32 -27.08
CA ASN A 22 23.32 -2.42 -28.24
C ASN A 22 22.21 -2.89 -29.18
N LEU A 23 21.24 -2.02 -29.49
CA LEU A 23 20.08 -2.36 -30.29
C LEU A 23 20.42 -2.64 -31.77
N TYR A 24 21.49 -2.07 -32.29
CA TYR A 24 21.87 -2.21 -33.70
C TYR A 24 22.82 -3.37 -33.96
N THR A 25 23.83 -3.54 -33.11
CA THR A 25 24.83 -4.58 -33.28
C THR A 25 24.45 -5.91 -32.61
N GLY A 26 23.54 -5.86 -31.63
CA GLY A 26 23.19 -7.02 -30.78
C GLY A 26 24.26 -7.34 -29.75
N GLU A 27 25.33 -6.56 -29.66
CA GLU A 27 26.43 -6.76 -28.73
C GLU A 27 25.95 -6.65 -27.27
N VAL A 28 26.48 -7.52 -26.42
CA VAL A 28 26.23 -7.50 -24.99
C VAL A 28 27.56 -7.35 -24.25
N VAL A 29 27.70 -6.23 -23.50
CA VAL A 29 28.85 -5.98 -22.63
C VAL A 29 28.38 -6.09 -21.18
N GLU A 30 29.08 -6.88 -20.37
CA GLU A 30 28.70 -7.13 -18.98
C GLU A 30 29.77 -6.64 -18.03
N ARG A 31 29.37 -6.12 -16.88
CA ARG A 31 30.26 -5.67 -15.82
C ARG A 31 29.62 -5.82 -14.44
N ARG A 32 30.44 -6.03 -13.43
CA ARG A 32 30.02 -6.06 -12.02
C ARG A 32 30.62 -4.87 -11.27
N PHE A 33 29.80 -4.27 -10.41
CA PHE A 33 30.15 -3.10 -9.61
C PHE A 33 29.89 -3.34 -8.13
N GLY A 34 30.49 -2.54 -7.28
CA GLY A 34 30.01 -2.28 -5.93
C GLY A 34 28.71 -1.45 -5.94
N PRO A 35 28.17 -1.08 -4.77
CA PRO A 35 26.87 -0.39 -4.67
C PRO A 35 26.91 1.11 -5.02
N ALA A 36 28.09 1.71 -5.20
CA ALA A 36 28.27 3.14 -5.47
C ALA A 36 27.79 3.52 -6.87
N ALA A 37 26.99 4.59 -6.97
CA ALA A 37 26.41 5.04 -8.24
C ALA A 37 27.42 5.63 -9.22
N GLY A 38 28.49 6.28 -8.75
CA GLY A 38 29.51 6.95 -9.60
C GLY A 38 30.12 6.02 -10.65
N PRO A 39 30.79 4.91 -10.28
CA PRO A 39 31.38 3.99 -11.24
C PRO A 39 30.35 3.36 -12.18
N ILE A 40 29.09 3.19 -11.74
CA ILE A 40 28.01 2.68 -12.59
C ILE A 40 27.62 3.75 -13.62
N ALA A 41 27.47 4.99 -13.19
CA ALA A 41 27.13 6.10 -14.07
C ALA A 41 28.19 6.34 -15.14
N GLU A 42 29.48 6.38 -14.77
CA GLU A 42 30.58 6.51 -15.69
C GLU A 42 30.56 5.43 -16.78
N TRP A 43 30.34 4.19 -16.38
CA TRP A 43 30.26 3.08 -17.32
C TRP A 43 29.02 3.14 -18.21
N VAL A 44 27.87 3.50 -17.67
CA VAL A 44 26.64 3.64 -18.46
C VAL A 44 26.80 4.76 -19.49
N LEU A 45 27.32 5.91 -19.06
CA LEU A 45 27.52 7.09 -19.93
C LEU A 45 28.62 6.90 -21.00
N SER A 46 29.45 5.86 -20.89
CA SER A 46 30.44 5.53 -21.94
C SER A 46 29.82 4.95 -23.20
N PHE A 47 28.54 4.54 -23.17
CA PHE A 47 27.84 4.02 -24.32
C PHE A 47 27.09 5.09 -25.10
N GLU A 48 26.77 4.80 -26.36
CA GLU A 48 25.98 5.70 -27.21
C GLU A 48 24.51 5.75 -26.77
N SER A 49 23.99 6.96 -26.53
CA SER A 49 22.58 7.22 -26.11
C SER A 49 22.04 6.17 -25.12
N PRO A 50 22.65 6.00 -23.93
CA PRO A 50 22.31 4.93 -23.04
C PRO A 50 21.03 5.21 -22.26
N ARG A 51 20.26 4.16 -21.97
CA ARG A 51 19.17 4.15 -21.01
C ARG A 51 19.30 2.97 -20.08
N ALA A 52 19.15 3.20 -18.77
CA ALA A 52 19.29 2.18 -17.75
C ALA A 52 17.95 1.78 -17.11
N VAL A 53 17.84 0.50 -16.70
CA VAL A 53 16.68 -0.02 -15.96
C VAL A 53 17.14 -0.99 -14.86
N TYR A 54 16.48 -0.94 -13.72
CA TYR A 54 16.53 -2.02 -12.73
C TYR A 54 15.15 -2.36 -12.19
N GLU A 55 15.03 -3.51 -11.52
CA GLU A 55 13.76 -3.98 -10.97
C GLU A 55 13.40 -3.25 -9.67
N SER A 56 12.11 -2.89 -9.51
CA SER A 56 11.60 -2.42 -8.23
C SER A 56 11.69 -3.54 -7.18
N GLY A 57 12.43 -3.33 -6.12
CA GLY A 57 12.72 -4.33 -5.11
C GLY A 57 13.08 -3.70 -3.75
N PRO A 58 13.63 -4.50 -2.82
CA PRO A 58 13.98 -4.04 -1.48
C PRO A 58 15.08 -2.96 -1.46
N THR A 59 15.82 -2.78 -2.54
CA THR A 59 16.84 -1.74 -2.70
C THR A 59 16.26 -0.34 -2.94
N GLY A 60 14.93 -0.22 -3.14
CA GLY A 60 14.23 1.05 -3.26
C GLY A 60 14.59 1.87 -4.50
N PHE A 61 14.56 3.18 -4.35
CA PHE A 61 14.71 4.14 -5.46
C PHE A 61 15.97 5.00 -5.37
N ALA A 62 16.79 4.83 -4.32
CA ALA A 62 17.98 5.67 -4.09
C ALA A 62 18.95 5.63 -5.28
N LEU A 63 19.31 4.44 -5.76
CA LEU A 63 20.22 4.30 -6.89
C LEU A 63 19.68 4.99 -8.16
N CYS A 64 18.37 4.92 -8.44
CA CYS A 64 17.79 5.62 -9.60
C CYS A 64 17.92 7.14 -9.48
N ARG A 65 17.70 7.70 -8.29
CA ARG A 65 17.87 9.14 -8.04
C ARG A 65 19.32 9.57 -8.19
N GLU A 66 20.24 8.80 -7.63
CA GLU A 66 21.68 9.07 -7.74
C GLU A 66 22.19 9.00 -9.20
N LEU A 67 21.79 7.95 -9.93
CA LEU A 67 22.14 7.81 -11.36
C LEU A 67 21.57 8.97 -12.20
N ARG A 68 20.33 9.39 -11.94
CA ARG A 68 19.72 10.55 -12.62
C ARG A 68 20.45 11.85 -12.29
N ALA A 69 20.87 12.04 -11.03
CA ALA A 69 21.66 13.19 -10.63
C ALA A 69 23.02 13.24 -11.32
N LEU A 70 23.57 12.08 -11.70
CA LEU A 70 24.81 11.93 -12.47
C LEU A 70 24.59 11.95 -13.99
N GLY A 71 23.35 12.24 -14.46
CA GLY A 71 23.04 12.40 -15.90
C GLY A 71 22.60 11.12 -16.61
N VAL A 72 22.43 10.00 -15.94
CA VAL A 72 21.95 8.75 -16.54
C VAL A 72 20.42 8.78 -16.67
N ASP A 73 19.86 8.53 -17.86
CA ASP A 73 18.42 8.21 -18.01
C ASP A 73 18.14 6.81 -17.42
N CYS A 74 17.78 6.79 -16.14
CA CYS A 74 17.50 5.58 -15.39
C CYS A 74 16.03 5.46 -15.06
N VAL A 75 15.44 4.28 -15.29
CA VAL A 75 14.05 3.96 -14.94
C VAL A 75 14.00 2.72 -14.03
N VAL A 76 12.90 2.60 -13.28
CA VAL A 76 12.62 1.43 -12.44
C VAL A 76 11.48 0.63 -13.04
N GLY A 77 11.67 -0.67 -13.22
CA GLY A 77 10.70 -1.56 -13.84
C GLY A 77 9.87 -2.34 -12.82
N ALA A 78 8.59 -2.60 -13.13
CA ALA A 78 7.68 -3.39 -12.31
C ALA A 78 7.89 -4.89 -12.55
N VAL A 79 8.52 -5.60 -11.61
CA VAL A 79 8.82 -7.06 -11.69
C VAL A 79 7.58 -7.90 -12.00
N SER A 80 6.46 -7.62 -11.35
CA SER A 80 5.21 -8.39 -11.47
C SER A 80 4.55 -8.34 -12.84
N LYS A 81 5.01 -7.42 -13.71
CA LYS A 81 4.48 -7.23 -15.06
C LYS A 81 5.46 -7.62 -16.16
N MET A 82 6.64 -8.10 -15.80
CA MET A 82 7.65 -8.58 -16.74
C MET A 82 7.48 -10.08 -16.93
N GLN A 83 7.16 -10.50 -18.16
CA GLN A 83 7.05 -11.92 -18.49
C GLN A 83 8.45 -12.50 -18.72
N ARG A 84 8.86 -13.45 -17.86
CA ARG A 84 10.10 -14.23 -18.05
C ARG A 84 9.79 -15.47 -18.89
N PRO A 85 10.58 -15.78 -19.92
CA PRO A 85 10.49 -17.05 -20.63
C PRO A 85 10.62 -18.25 -19.68
N ALA A 86 9.88 -19.31 -19.94
CA ALA A 86 9.88 -20.50 -19.07
C ALA A 86 11.27 -21.14 -18.93
N ALA A 87 12.12 -21.06 -19.98
CA ALA A 87 13.49 -21.51 -19.97
C ALA A 87 14.38 -20.79 -18.96
N ASP A 88 14.18 -19.47 -18.78
CA ASP A 88 15.00 -18.65 -17.86
C ASP A 88 14.63 -18.86 -16.38
N LYS A 89 13.49 -19.50 -16.10
CA LYS A 89 13.09 -19.84 -14.73
C LYS A 89 13.92 -20.95 -14.09
N ARG A 90 14.59 -21.79 -14.91
CA ARG A 90 15.34 -22.95 -14.44
C ARG A 90 16.81 -22.65 -14.09
N VAL A 91 17.37 -21.56 -14.62
CA VAL A 91 18.78 -21.17 -14.35
C VAL A 91 18.80 -19.67 -14.02
N LYS A 92 18.78 -19.35 -12.74
CA LYS A 92 18.85 -17.99 -12.24
C LYS A 92 20.29 -17.60 -11.94
N SER A 93 20.74 -16.44 -12.48
CA SER A 93 21.99 -15.78 -12.09
C SER A 93 21.85 -14.27 -12.29
N ASP A 94 22.48 -13.49 -11.43
CA ASP A 94 22.45 -12.01 -11.45
C ASP A 94 22.85 -11.44 -12.83
N ARG A 95 23.79 -12.10 -13.49
CA ARG A 95 24.27 -11.75 -14.83
C ARG A 95 23.18 -11.90 -15.90
N ARG A 96 22.42 -13.00 -15.86
CA ARG A 96 21.29 -13.23 -16.77
C ARG A 96 20.12 -12.30 -16.48
N ASP A 97 19.90 -11.96 -15.22
CA ASP A 97 18.84 -11.06 -14.81
C ASP A 97 19.12 -9.64 -15.34
N ALA A 98 20.36 -9.15 -15.27
CA ALA A 98 20.77 -7.89 -15.87
C ALA A 98 20.61 -7.89 -17.40
N ALA A 99 21.08 -8.92 -18.09
CA ALA A 99 20.93 -9.04 -19.55
C ALA A 99 19.45 -9.15 -19.99
N PHE A 100 18.61 -9.83 -19.20
CA PHE A 100 17.18 -9.89 -19.44
C PHE A 100 16.52 -8.52 -19.35
N LEU A 101 16.85 -7.73 -18.30
CA LEU A 101 16.36 -6.37 -18.13
C LEU A 101 16.77 -5.46 -19.29
N ALA A 102 18.02 -5.55 -19.74
CA ALA A 102 18.50 -4.78 -20.88
C ALA A 102 17.68 -5.08 -22.16
N ARG A 103 17.41 -6.36 -22.44
CA ARG A 103 16.59 -6.77 -23.59
C ARG A 103 15.14 -6.32 -23.47
N LEU A 104 14.53 -6.39 -22.27
CA LEU A 104 13.17 -5.88 -22.04
C LEU A 104 13.09 -4.38 -22.30
N LEU A 105 14.10 -3.61 -21.87
CA LEU A 105 14.18 -2.19 -22.11
C LEU A 105 14.31 -1.89 -23.61
N ALA A 106 15.17 -2.62 -24.31
CA ALA A 106 15.39 -2.51 -25.74
C ALA A 106 14.10 -2.73 -26.57
N THR A 107 13.26 -3.68 -26.11
CA THR A 107 12.01 -4.04 -26.79
C THR A 107 10.79 -3.27 -26.27
N ASN A 108 10.97 -2.22 -25.42
CA ASN A 108 9.90 -1.45 -24.79
C ASN A 108 8.89 -2.30 -23.96
N ASN A 109 9.31 -3.45 -23.46
CA ASN A 109 8.51 -4.35 -22.66
C ASN A 109 8.65 -4.11 -21.14
N VAL A 110 9.25 -2.99 -20.74
CA VAL A 110 9.36 -2.59 -19.33
C VAL A 110 8.16 -1.72 -18.94
N VAL A 111 7.42 -2.16 -17.96
CA VAL A 111 6.41 -1.30 -17.32
C VAL A 111 7.12 -0.45 -16.28
N VAL A 112 7.29 0.83 -16.58
CA VAL A 112 8.00 1.78 -15.72
C VAL A 112 7.20 2.09 -14.47
N VAL A 113 7.85 2.01 -13.30
CA VAL A 113 7.33 2.46 -12.01
C VAL A 113 7.75 3.92 -11.80
N PRO A 114 6.83 4.83 -11.49
CA PRO A 114 7.18 6.19 -11.12
C PRO A 114 8.07 6.21 -9.88
N VAL A 115 9.23 6.83 -9.99
CA VAL A 115 10.15 7.04 -8.86
C VAL A 115 9.58 8.16 -7.99
N PRO A 116 9.24 7.91 -6.71
CA PRO A 116 8.75 8.95 -5.83
C PRO A 116 9.88 9.93 -5.48
N ASP A 117 9.52 11.16 -5.16
CA ASP A 117 10.44 12.04 -4.47
C ASP A 117 10.71 11.56 -3.03
N ALA A 118 11.71 12.16 -2.37
CA ALA A 118 12.15 11.73 -1.04
C ALA A 118 11.06 11.91 0.04
N GLU A 119 10.22 12.94 -0.08
CA GLU A 119 9.14 13.19 0.88
C GLU A 119 8.02 12.16 0.74
N VAL A 120 7.64 11.81 -0.51
CA VAL A 120 6.65 10.75 -0.76
C VAL A 120 7.16 9.39 -0.28
N GLU A 121 8.45 9.10 -0.48
CA GLU A 121 9.04 7.85 0.01
C GLU A 121 9.02 7.80 1.54
N ALA A 122 9.47 8.88 2.22
CA ALA A 122 9.43 8.98 3.67
C ALA A 122 7.99 8.88 4.25
N ALA A 123 7.00 9.51 3.61
CA ALA A 123 5.61 9.41 4.02
C ALA A 123 5.07 7.97 3.89
N ARG A 124 5.46 7.25 2.83
CA ARG A 124 5.13 5.83 2.68
C ARG A 124 5.76 4.98 3.77
N ASP A 125 7.02 5.21 4.09
CA ASP A 125 7.73 4.46 5.12
C ASP A 125 7.08 4.68 6.49
N LEU A 126 6.71 5.93 6.84
CA LEU A 126 5.98 6.22 8.06
C LEU A 126 4.61 5.53 8.11
N SER A 127 3.85 5.57 7.00
CA SER A 127 2.54 4.90 6.90
C SER A 127 2.66 3.38 7.06
N ARG A 128 3.67 2.76 6.44
CA ARG A 128 3.94 1.32 6.52
C ARG A 128 4.43 0.90 7.89
N ALA A 129 5.29 1.71 8.54
CA ALA A 129 5.71 1.46 9.92
C ALA A 129 4.51 1.45 10.90
N LEU A 130 3.52 2.33 10.69
CA LEU A 130 2.27 2.28 11.46
C LEU A 130 1.46 1.01 11.19
N ASP A 131 1.41 0.56 9.95
CA ASP A 131 0.74 -0.70 9.59
C ASP A 131 1.42 -1.90 10.26
N ASP A 132 2.75 -1.96 10.26
CA ASP A 132 3.53 -3.00 10.95
C ASP A 132 3.28 -2.97 12.46
N ALA A 133 3.21 -1.79 13.06
CA ALA A 133 2.89 -1.63 14.49
C ALA A 133 1.47 -2.12 14.82
N ARG A 134 0.47 -1.89 13.95
CA ARG A 134 -0.89 -2.44 14.09
C ARG A 134 -0.89 -3.97 14.06
N ASP A 135 -0.15 -4.55 13.13
CA ASP A 135 0.00 -5.99 13.01
C ASP A 135 0.71 -6.58 14.25
N ASN A 136 1.71 -5.89 14.80
CA ASN A 136 2.40 -6.31 16.02
C ASN A 136 1.48 -6.29 17.22
N VAL A 137 0.68 -5.24 17.41
CA VAL A 137 -0.37 -5.20 18.47
C VAL A 137 -1.32 -6.39 18.33
N GLN A 138 -1.79 -6.66 17.11
CA GLN A 138 -2.70 -7.80 16.89
C GLN A 138 -2.06 -9.13 17.25
N ARG A 139 -0.81 -9.36 16.84
CA ARG A 139 -0.05 -10.58 17.18
C ARG A 139 0.19 -10.70 18.68
N ALA A 140 0.58 -9.61 19.37
CA ALA A 140 0.78 -9.59 20.81
C ALA A 140 -0.52 -9.92 21.55
N ARG A 141 -1.64 -9.31 21.16
CA ARG A 141 -2.98 -9.58 21.70
C ARG A 141 -3.41 -11.04 21.48
N GLN A 142 -3.14 -11.60 20.31
CA GLN A 142 -3.43 -13.01 20.03
C GLN A 142 -2.62 -13.95 20.93
N ARG A 143 -1.32 -13.67 21.12
CA ARG A 143 -0.46 -14.47 22.03
C ARG A 143 -1.02 -14.48 23.46
N LEU A 144 -1.32 -13.31 24.01
CA LEU A 144 -1.89 -13.18 25.35
C LEU A 144 -3.25 -13.90 25.48
N SER A 145 -4.16 -13.68 24.54
CA SER A 145 -5.48 -14.33 24.55
C SER A 145 -5.37 -15.86 24.50
N LYS A 146 -4.48 -16.39 23.63
CA LYS A 146 -4.28 -17.84 23.51
C LYS A 146 -3.57 -18.42 24.72
N PHE A 147 -2.66 -17.69 25.36
CA PHE A 147 -2.03 -18.09 26.61
C PHE A 147 -3.07 -18.22 27.73
N LEU A 148 -3.91 -17.20 27.93
CA LEU A 148 -4.98 -17.23 28.94
C LEU A 148 -5.96 -18.38 28.69
N LEU A 149 -6.43 -18.52 27.44
CA LEU A 149 -7.36 -19.59 27.07
C LEU A 149 -6.78 -20.98 27.34
N ARG A 150 -5.52 -21.24 26.98
CA ARG A 150 -4.84 -22.52 27.23
C ARG A 150 -4.69 -22.85 28.71
N ARG A 151 -4.67 -21.82 29.57
CA ARG A 151 -4.62 -21.95 31.03
C ARG A 151 -6.01 -21.98 31.66
N GLY A 152 -7.09 -22.09 30.88
CA GLY A 152 -8.46 -22.17 31.37
C GLY A 152 -9.07 -20.83 31.80
N HIS A 153 -8.38 -19.69 31.55
CA HIS A 153 -8.89 -18.36 31.91
C HIS A 153 -9.68 -17.78 30.76
N VAL A 154 -10.99 -17.60 30.96
CA VAL A 154 -11.92 -17.02 29.98
C VAL A 154 -12.56 -15.78 30.58
N PHE A 155 -12.53 -14.65 29.85
CA PHE A 155 -13.26 -13.45 30.23
C PHE A 155 -14.70 -13.56 29.79
N ASP A 156 -15.62 -13.60 30.73
CA ASP A 156 -17.06 -13.78 30.51
C ASP A 156 -17.88 -12.81 31.37
N GLU A 157 -17.51 -11.54 31.39
CA GLU A 157 -18.29 -10.50 32.07
C GLU A 157 -19.35 -9.92 31.13
N ALA A 158 -20.55 -9.64 31.67
CA ALA A 158 -21.62 -8.93 30.98
C ALA A 158 -21.73 -7.47 31.48
N ASP A 159 -22.31 -6.63 30.64
CA ASP A 159 -22.71 -5.26 31.03
C ASP A 159 -24.07 -5.29 31.78
N ALA A 160 -24.51 -4.12 32.25
CA ALA A 160 -25.78 -3.99 32.95
C ALA A 160 -27.02 -4.43 32.14
N LEU A 161 -26.88 -4.58 30.81
CA LEU A 161 -27.92 -5.05 29.91
C LEU A 161 -27.76 -6.53 29.52
N GLY A 162 -26.87 -7.26 30.21
CA GLY A 162 -26.59 -8.67 29.95
C GLY A 162 -25.78 -8.94 28.67
N ARG A 163 -25.22 -7.92 28.02
CA ARG A 163 -24.41 -8.07 26.83
C ARG A 163 -22.96 -8.38 27.20
N ARG A 164 -22.38 -9.39 26.60
CA ARG A 164 -20.98 -9.81 26.84
C ARG A 164 -20.01 -8.66 26.54
N ARG A 165 -19.15 -8.33 27.49
CA ARG A 165 -18.10 -7.33 27.33
C ARG A 165 -16.99 -7.86 26.42
N GLY A 166 -16.47 -6.98 25.56
CA GLY A 166 -15.35 -7.32 24.68
C GLY A 166 -14.00 -7.37 25.41
N ALA A 167 -13.06 -8.12 24.87
CA ALA A 167 -11.67 -8.07 25.27
C ALA A 167 -11.04 -6.68 25.00
N TRP A 168 -9.92 -6.38 25.68
CA TRP A 168 -9.11 -5.16 25.54
C TRP A 168 -9.77 -3.90 26.06
N THR A 169 -10.87 -4.03 26.80
CA THR A 169 -11.52 -2.93 27.54
C THR A 169 -10.87 -2.77 28.94
N ALA A 170 -11.15 -1.65 29.62
CA ALA A 170 -10.68 -1.45 31.00
C ALA A 170 -11.12 -2.61 31.93
N ALA A 171 -12.35 -3.11 31.78
CA ALA A 171 -12.84 -4.25 32.53
C ALA A 171 -12.02 -5.52 32.25
N TRP A 172 -11.69 -5.77 30.97
CA TRP A 172 -10.84 -6.91 30.59
C TRP A 172 -9.44 -6.81 31.22
N TRP A 173 -8.81 -5.62 31.20
CA TRP A 173 -7.51 -5.42 31.83
C TRP A 173 -7.57 -5.57 33.35
N SER A 174 -8.65 -5.10 34.00
CA SER A 174 -8.88 -5.32 35.42
C SER A 174 -9.05 -6.79 35.76
N TRP A 175 -9.69 -7.56 34.89
CA TRP A 175 -9.80 -9.00 35.04
C TRP A 175 -8.44 -9.69 34.84
N VAL A 176 -7.67 -9.35 33.81
CA VAL A 176 -6.32 -9.91 33.58
C VAL A 176 -5.42 -9.68 34.80
N ALA A 177 -5.49 -8.51 35.42
CA ALA A 177 -4.70 -8.19 36.61
C ALA A 177 -5.04 -9.08 37.85
N LYS A 178 -6.24 -9.67 37.87
CA LYS A 178 -6.70 -10.58 38.93
C LYS A 178 -6.40 -12.07 38.65
N VAL A 179 -5.97 -12.38 37.41
CA VAL A 179 -5.65 -13.77 37.04
C VAL A 179 -4.46 -14.26 37.87
N LYS A 180 -4.66 -15.36 38.59
CA LYS A 180 -3.62 -15.99 39.35
C LYS A 180 -2.97 -17.13 38.57
N MET A 181 -1.66 -17.16 38.57
CA MET A 181 -0.85 -18.26 38.03
C MET A 181 -0.08 -18.89 39.20
N PRO A 182 -0.42 -20.13 39.60
CA PRO A 182 0.25 -20.79 40.76
C PRO A 182 1.74 -21.00 40.49
N GLU A 183 2.12 -21.37 39.27
CA GLU A 183 3.50 -21.65 38.94
C GLU A 183 4.27 -20.35 38.61
N PRO A 184 5.44 -20.10 39.25
CA PRO A 184 6.23 -18.90 39.02
C PRO A 184 6.59 -18.69 37.55
N ALA A 185 6.90 -19.75 36.80
CA ALA A 185 7.19 -19.66 35.35
C ALA A 185 5.97 -19.25 34.54
N ALA A 186 4.75 -19.69 34.89
CA ALA A 186 3.53 -19.28 34.24
C ALA A 186 3.18 -17.81 34.52
N LYS A 187 3.44 -17.38 35.80
CA LYS A 187 3.28 -15.96 36.17
C LYS A 187 4.23 -15.07 35.39
N ALA A 188 5.51 -15.43 35.28
CA ALA A 188 6.50 -14.69 34.51
C ALA A 188 6.11 -14.60 33.00
N ALA A 189 5.57 -15.69 32.43
CA ALA A 189 5.09 -15.71 31.05
C ALA A 189 3.85 -14.80 30.88
N LEU A 190 2.91 -14.78 31.82
CA LEU A 190 1.77 -13.86 31.78
C LEU A 190 2.23 -12.41 31.81
N ASP A 191 3.13 -12.07 32.74
CA ASP A 191 3.66 -10.72 32.87
C ASP A 191 4.35 -10.26 31.58
N HIS A 192 5.18 -11.12 30.99
CA HIS A 192 5.82 -10.86 29.71
C HIS A 192 4.80 -10.58 28.59
N TYR A 193 3.76 -11.40 28.43
CA TYR A 193 2.74 -11.16 27.39
C TYR A 193 1.93 -9.89 27.62
N VAL A 194 1.62 -9.55 28.87
CA VAL A 194 0.95 -8.30 29.24
C VAL A 194 1.82 -7.10 28.88
N GLU A 195 3.11 -7.16 29.20
CA GLU A 195 4.08 -6.11 28.92
C GLU A 195 4.31 -5.95 27.41
N ASP A 196 4.38 -7.06 26.66
CA ASP A 196 4.48 -7.07 25.20
C ASP A 196 3.30 -6.31 24.53
N VAL A 197 2.07 -6.61 24.94
CA VAL A 197 0.89 -5.89 24.42
C VAL A 197 0.98 -4.39 24.71
N ARG A 198 1.31 -4.01 25.96
CA ARG A 198 1.42 -2.59 26.35
C ARG A 198 2.50 -1.84 25.57
N ARG A 199 3.64 -2.48 25.35
CA ARG A 199 4.75 -1.93 24.55
C ARG A 199 4.33 -1.68 23.11
N GLU A 200 3.69 -2.67 22.47
CA GLU A 200 3.25 -2.55 21.08
C GLU A 200 2.11 -1.51 20.92
N GLU A 201 1.18 -1.43 21.88
CA GLU A 201 0.14 -0.39 21.89
C GLU A 201 0.75 1.01 22.04
N SER A 202 1.76 1.18 22.89
CA SER A 202 2.48 2.46 23.05
C SER A 202 3.23 2.85 21.78
N SER A 203 3.89 1.89 21.13
CA SER A 203 4.59 2.09 19.86
C SER A 203 3.63 2.53 18.75
N LYS A 204 2.50 1.82 18.60
CA LYS A 204 1.46 2.17 17.66
C LYS A 204 0.92 3.60 17.89
N LEU A 205 0.65 3.96 19.14
CA LEU A 205 0.14 5.29 19.48
C LEU A 205 1.14 6.40 19.16
N LYS A 206 2.45 6.17 19.33
CA LYS A 206 3.49 7.11 18.92
C LYS A 206 3.47 7.33 17.40
N LEU A 207 3.41 6.26 16.62
CA LEU A 207 3.35 6.33 15.16
C LEU A 207 2.05 6.99 14.67
N GLU A 208 0.91 6.73 15.30
CA GLU A 208 -0.36 7.42 14.97
C GLU A 208 -0.25 8.94 15.16
N ARG A 209 0.46 9.40 16.21
CA ARG A 209 0.72 10.84 16.43
C ARG A 209 1.63 11.42 15.35
N LEU A 210 2.70 10.71 14.98
CA LEU A 210 3.62 11.15 13.91
C LEU A 210 2.91 11.20 12.55
N VAL A 211 2.09 10.20 12.23
CA VAL A 211 1.26 10.22 11.02
C VAL A 211 0.28 11.40 11.03
N ALA A 212 -0.37 11.69 12.17
CA ALA A 212 -1.28 12.82 12.27
C ALA A 212 -0.56 14.17 12.12
N GLN A 213 0.67 14.28 12.63
CA GLN A 213 1.52 15.46 12.47
C GLN A 213 1.93 15.64 11.01
N GLU A 214 2.42 14.59 10.36
CA GLU A 214 2.83 14.65 8.95
C GLU A 214 1.64 14.93 8.03
N ALA A 215 0.49 14.33 8.29
CA ALA A 215 -0.76 14.56 7.56
C ALA A 215 -1.24 16.03 7.62
N ALA A 216 -0.82 16.80 8.63
CA ALA A 216 -1.11 18.22 8.78
C ALA A 216 -0.07 19.13 8.11
N SER A 217 1.02 18.59 7.54
CA SER A 217 2.02 19.38 6.83
C SER A 217 1.43 20.03 5.56
N PRO A 218 2.01 21.15 5.09
CA PRO A 218 1.49 21.87 3.92
C PRO A 218 1.33 20.99 2.66
N ARG A 219 2.17 19.99 2.51
CA ARG A 219 2.12 19.07 1.39
C ARG A 219 0.90 18.15 1.42
N TRP A 220 0.57 17.61 2.59
CA TRP A 220 -0.46 16.56 2.71
C TRP A 220 -1.82 17.09 3.14
N ALA A 221 -1.85 18.19 3.91
CA ALA A 221 -3.08 18.71 4.51
C ALA A 221 -4.22 18.93 3.50
N PRO A 222 -4.02 19.49 2.29
CA PRO A 222 -5.12 19.69 1.35
C PRO A 222 -5.79 18.37 0.91
N VAL A 223 -4.99 17.39 0.56
CA VAL A 223 -5.49 16.08 0.08
C VAL A 223 -6.07 15.27 1.25
N VAL A 224 -5.37 15.22 2.38
CA VAL A 224 -5.85 14.52 3.58
C VAL A 224 -7.14 15.14 4.09
N GLY A 225 -7.23 16.46 4.18
CA GLY A 225 -8.44 17.19 4.57
C GLY A 225 -9.62 16.87 3.67
N ALA A 226 -9.42 16.84 2.36
CA ALA A 226 -10.44 16.49 1.37
C ALA A 226 -10.89 15.02 1.52
N LEU A 227 -9.97 14.07 1.59
CA LEU A 227 -10.30 12.64 1.69
C LEU A 227 -11.03 12.30 2.99
N ARG A 228 -10.71 12.97 4.10
CA ARG A 228 -11.40 12.81 5.39
C ARG A 228 -12.89 13.17 5.36
N ARG A 229 -13.38 13.85 4.31
CA ARG A 229 -14.80 14.12 4.09
C ARG A 229 -15.57 12.88 3.64
N ILE A 230 -14.87 11.88 3.13
CA ILE A 230 -15.48 10.61 2.74
C ILE A 230 -15.73 9.79 4.02
N LYS A 231 -16.95 9.26 4.17
CA LYS A 231 -17.27 8.40 5.31
C LYS A 231 -16.35 7.17 5.36
N GLY A 232 -15.87 6.85 6.58
CA GLY A 232 -14.96 5.72 6.81
C GLY A 232 -13.50 6.01 6.50
N VAL A 233 -13.18 7.22 6.04
CA VAL A 233 -11.80 7.68 5.81
C VAL A 233 -11.39 8.62 6.93
N ASP A 234 -10.60 8.14 7.87
CA ASP A 234 -9.98 8.93 8.94
C ASP A 234 -8.64 9.53 8.49
N THR A 235 -7.95 10.24 9.38
CA THR A 235 -6.65 10.87 9.08
C THR A 235 -5.61 9.86 8.64
N VAL A 236 -5.52 8.70 9.30
CA VAL A 236 -4.53 7.68 8.99
C VAL A 236 -4.81 7.04 7.63
N THR A 237 -6.07 6.69 7.38
CA THR A 237 -6.52 6.13 6.09
C THR A 237 -6.28 7.13 4.96
N ALA A 238 -6.64 8.41 5.13
CA ALA A 238 -6.42 9.47 4.15
C ALA A 238 -4.93 9.66 3.84
N PHE A 239 -4.10 9.72 4.89
CA PHE A 239 -2.65 9.85 4.74
C PHE A 239 -2.03 8.65 4.02
N CYS A 240 -2.41 7.42 4.39
CA CYS A 240 -1.96 6.21 3.70
C CYS A 240 -2.29 6.27 2.20
N LEU A 241 -3.54 6.62 1.84
CA LEU A 241 -3.97 6.71 0.44
C LEU A 241 -3.21 7.79 -0.32
N ALA A 242 -2.97 8.96 0.30
CA ALA A 242 -2.23 10.07 -0.28
C ALA A 242 -0.74 9.73 -0.47
N ALA A 243 -0.08 9.21 0.55
CA ALA A 243 1.34 8.83 0.52
C ALA A 243 1.62 7.72 -0.51
N GLU A 244 0.78 6.67 -0.53
CA GLU A 244 0.93 5.58 -1.50
C GLU A 244 0.64 6.04 -2.94
N ALA A 245 -0.35 6.91 -3.13
CA ALA A 245 -0.60 7.53 -4.45
C ALA A 245 0.57 8.47 -4.84
N GLY A 246 1.11 9.25 -3.91
CA GLY A 246 2.08 10.31 -4.15
C GLY A 246 1.44 11.53 -4.85
N CYS A 247 0.79 11.29 -5.97
CA CYS A 247 -0.03 12.25 -6.70
C CYS A 247 -1.17 11.50 -7.40
N PHE A 248 -2.42 11.92 -7.22
CA PHE A 248 -3.57 11.25 -7.82
C PHE A 248 -3.68 11.51 -9.32
N SER A 249 -3.26 12.69 -9.76
CA SER A 249 -3.26 13.09 -11.19
C SER A 249 -2.30 12.26 -12.07
N ARG A 250 -1.34 11.54 -11.49
CA ARG A 250 -0.50 10.60 -12.25
C ARG A 250 -1.30 9.43 -12.84
N PHE A 251 -2.48 9.14 -12.33
CA PHE A 251 -3.37 8.14 -12.89
C PHE A 251 -4.30 8.79 -13.91
N ARG A 252 -4.27 8.29 -15.12
CA ARG A 252 -5.05 8.84 -16.25
C ARG A 252 -6.57 8.84 -16.02
N SER A 253 -7.08 8.02 -15.11
CA SER A 253 -8.51 7.90 -14.81
C SER A 253 -8.77 7.15 -13.50
N ALA A 254 -9.98 7.30 -12.95
CA ALA A 254 -10.43 6.56 -11.78
C ALA A 254 -10.35 5.03 -11.94
N PRO A 255 -10.76 4.43 -13.08
CA PRO A 255 -10.53 2.99 -13.33
C PRO A 255 -9.05 2.60 -13.32
N ALA A 256 -8.14 3.45 -13.79
CA ALA A 256 -6.70 3.19 -13.75
C ALA A 256 -6.18 3.14 -12.29
N TYR A 257 -6.65 4.04 -11.43
CA TYR A 257 -6.35 3.98 -10.00
C TYR A 257 -6.93 2.71 -9.35
N ALA A 258 -8.19 2.36 -9.63
CA ALA A 258 -8.80 1.13 -9.13
C ALA A 258 -8.03 -0.14 -9.59
N ALA A 259 -7.48 -0.15 -10.79
CA ALA A 259 -6.62 -1.21 -11.29
C ALA A 259 -5.25 -1.24 -10.57
N TRP A 260 -4.68 -0.05 -10.31
CA TRP A 260 -3.41 0.06 -9.59
C TRP A 260 -3.51 -0.43 -8.14
N VAL A 261 -4.64 -0.27 -7.47
CA VAL A 261 -4.87 -0.85 -6.13
C VAL A 261 -5.29 -2.32 -6.19
N GLY A 262 -5.54 -2.89 -7.37
CA GLY A 262 -5.90 -4.29 -7.56
C GLY A 262 -7.31 -4.66 -7.12
N LEU A 263 -8.25 -3.70 -7.18
CA LEU A 263 -9.67 -3.89 -6.86
C LEU A 263 -10.54 -4.19 -8.09
N VAL A 264 -9.94 -4.28 -9.29
CA VAL A 264 -10.66 -4.69 -10.50
C VAL A 264 -10.81 -6.21 -10.57
N PRO A 265 -11.91 -6.73 -11.12
CA PRO A 265 -12.07 -8.18 -11.29
C PRO A 265 -11.02 -8.72 -12.25
N SER A 266 -10.57 -9.96 -12.02
CA SER A 266 -9.86 -10.72 -13.02
C SER A 266 -10.83 -11.11 -14.13
N GLU A 267 -10.34 -11.17 -15.36
CA GLU A 267 -11.15 -11.53 -16.53
C GLU A 267 -10.40 -12.57 -17.36
N HIS A 268 -11.11 -13.64 -17.71
CA HIS A 268 -10.66 -14.73 -18.55
C HIS A 268 -11.71 -15.00 -19.64
N SER A 269 -12.13 -13.91 -20.30
CA SER A 269 -13.13 -13.97 -21.36
C SER A 269 -12.49 -14.39 -22.69
N SER A 270 -13.17 -15.25 -23.45
CA SER A 270 -12.77 -15.62 -24.81
C SER A 270 -14.00 -15.70 -25.72
N GLY A 271 -13.97 -15.00 -26.85
CA GLY A 271 -15.09 -14.91 -27.76
C GLY A 271 -16.35 -14.36 -27.08
N GLU A 272 -17.47 -15.06 -27.17
CA GLU A 272 -18.75 -14.64 -26.56
C GLU A 272 -18.84 -14.94 -25.06
N LYS A 273 -17.92 -15.75 -24.51
CA LYS A 273 -17.97 -16.16 -23.11
C LYS A 273 -17.27 -15.16 -22.20
N VAL A 274 -18.04 -14.42 -21.39
CA VAL A 274 -17.51 -13.52 -20.36
C VAL A 274 -17.33 -14.29 -19.05
N ALA A 275 -16.07 -14.47 -18.61
CA ALA A 275 -15.73 -15.12 -17.33
C ALA A 275 -14.97 -14.12 -16.44
N ARG A 276 -15.67 -13.57 -15.42
CA ARG A 276 -15.06 -12.67 -14.43
C ARG A 276 -14.87 -13.40 -13.11
N GLY A 277 -13.65 -13.32 -12.57
CA GLY A 277 -13.27 -13.89 -11.28
C GLY A 277 -13.33 -12.87 -10.14
N GLY A 278 -12.61 -13.18 -9.05
CA GLY A 278 -12.40 -12.24 -7.95
C GLY A 278 -11.53 -11.05 -8.34
N ILE A 279 -11.23 -10.16 -7.39
CA ILE A 279 -10.31 -9.03 -7.63
C ILE A 279 -8.90 -9.54 -7.93
N THR A 280 -8.17 -8.81 -8.78
CA THR A 280 -6.82 -9.20 -9.23
C THR A 280 -5.81 -9.27 -8.08
N LYS A 281 -5.98 -8.46 -7.02
CA LYS A 281 -5.05 -8.29 -5.89
C LYS A 281 -3.62 -7.88 -6.33
N THR A 282 -3.42 -7.54 -7.59
CA THR A 282 -2.16 -7.01 -8.11
C THR A 282 -2.02 -5.52 -7.76
N GLY A 283 -0.78 -5.05 -7.55
CA GLY A 283 -0.51 -3.64 -7.25
C GLY A 283 -0.52 -3.31 -5.75
N ASN A 284 -0.91 -2.08 -5.40
CA ASN A 284 -0.70 -1.54 -4.06
C ASN A 284 -1.59 -2.18 -2.98
N ALA A 285 -0.98 -2.99 -2.12
CA ALA A 285 -1.69 -3.73 -1.08
C ALA A 285 -2.14 -2.84 0.09
N ALA A 286 -1.34 -1.82 0.46
CA ALA A 286 -1.65 -0.90 1.56
C ALA A 286 -2.90 -0.07 1.23
N SER A 287 -2.94 0.58 0.06
CA SER A 287 -4.12 1.31 -0.42
C SER A 287 -5.35 0.41 -0.55
N ARG A 288 -5.19 -0.83 -1.07
CA ARG A 288 -6.30 -1.78 -1.17
C ARG A 288 -6.87 -2.14 0.20
N ARG A 289 -6.03 -2.42 1.21
CA ARG A 289 -6.45 -2.69 2.59
C ARG A 289 -7.21 -1.51 3.16
N ALA A 290 -6.64 -0.31 3.10
CA ALA A 290 -7.25 0.91 3.59
C ALA A 290 -8.65 1.16 2.98
N LEU A 291 -8.81 0.97 1.66
CA LEU A 291 -10.09 1.12 0.96
C LEU A 291 -11.11 0.05 1.35
N VAL A 292 -10.69 -1.20 1.54
CA VAL A 292 -11.57 -2.29 1.96
C VAL A 292 -12.05 -2.10 3.39
N GLU A 293 -11.17 -1.65 4.30
CA GLU A 293 -11.52 -1.31 5.68
C GLU A 293 -12.49 -0.11 5.73
N ALA A 294 -12.20 0.96 5.00
CA ALA A 294 -13.08 2.12 4.90
C ALA A 294 -14.48 1.76 4.34
N ALA A 295 -14.55 0.83 3.40
CA ALA A 295 -15.80 0.43 2.78
C ALA A 295 -16.80 -0.22 3.75
N TRP A 296 -16.34 -0.85 4.85
CA TRP A 296 -17.23 -1.44 5.86
C TRP A 296 -18.13 -0.41 6.54
N HIS A 297 -17.72 0.86 6.59
CA HIS A 297 -18.54 1.93 7.17
C HIS A 297 -19.80 2.25 6.38
N PHE A 298 -19.92 1.81 5.14
CA PHE A 298 -21.12 1.97 4.32
C PHE A 298 -22.18 0.90 4.59
N ALA A 299 -21.82 -0.20 5.26
CA ALA A 299 -22.76 -1.26 5.62
C ALA A 299 -23.84 -0.81 6.61
N SER A 300 -23.49 0.10 7.52
CA SER A 300 -24.37 0.65 8.56
C SER A 300 -24.66 2.14 8.35
N CYS A 301 -24.52 2.63 7.11
CA CYS A 301 -24.70 4.04 6.82
C CYS A 301 -26.18 4.40 6.75
N SER A 302 -26.58 5.40 7.55
CA SER A 302 -27.92 6.01 7.42
C SER A 302 -28.10 6.61 6.02
N PRO A 303 -29.31 6.63 5.45
CA PRO A 303 -29.61 7.29 4.17
C PRO A 303 -29.21 8.77 4.10
N SER A 304 -29.15 9.45 5.23
CA SER A 304 -28.70 10.84 5.36
C SER A 304 -27.51 10.94 6.32
N PRO A 305 -26.33 10.50 5.93
CA PRO A 305 -25.16 10.53 6.79
C PRO A 305 -24.74 11.97 7.06
N LYS A 306 -24.64 12.33 8.34
CA LYS A 306 -24.03 13.60 8.73
C LYS A 306 -22.53 13.55 8.39
N PRO A 307 -21.94 14.68 7.93
CA PRO A 307 -20.50 14.72 7.70
C PRO A 307 -19.73 14.39 8.98
N PRO A 308 -18.55 13.77 8.88
CA PRO A 308 -17.74 13.43 10.04
C PRO A 308 -17.44 14.66 10.91
N ARG A 309 -17.70 14.58 12.22
CA ARG A 309 -17.48 15.69 13.17
C ARG A 309 -16.04 16.23 13.21
N ALA A 310 -15.07 15.38 12.86
CA ALA A 310 -13.63 15.69 12.90
C ALA A 310 -13.12 16.50 11.71
N ALA A 311 -13.95 16.80 10.72
CA ALA A 311 -13.52 17.49 9.52
C ALA A 311 -13.90 18.98 9.60
N ARG A 312 -13.21 19.74 10.43
CA ARG A 312 -13.34 21.20 10.52
C ARG A 312 -12.39 21.97 9.59
N ASP A 313 -11.57 21.26 8.85
CA ASP A 313 -10.67 21.87 7.86
C ASP A 313 -11.53 22.55 6.78
N ALA A 314 -11.20 23.75 6.39
CA ALA A 314 -11.89 24.48 5.34
C ALA A 314 -11.62 23.78 3.99
N VAL A 315 -12.55 22.91 3.61
CA VAL A 315 -12.51 22.20 2.34
C VAL A 315 -13.44 22.91 1.35
N PRO A 316 -13.06 23.09 0.07
CA PRO A 316 -13.91 23.69 -0.94
C PRO A 316 -15.29 23.03 -1.02
N ALA A 317 -16.34 23.85 -1.16
CA ALA A 317 -17.74 23.40 -1.11
C ALA A 317 -18.11 22.38 -2.20
N ASP A 318 -17.41 22.41 -3.35
CA ASP A 318 -17.56 21.40 -4.40
C ASP A 318 -17.05 20.03 -3.95
N ILE A 319 -15.91 19.96 -3.27
CA ILE A 319 -15.37 18.72 -2.67
C ILE A 319 -16.34 18.17 -1.62
N GLU A 320 -16.88 19.02 -0.76
CA GLU A 320 -17.89 18.59 0.23
C GLU A 320 -19.12 17.98 -0.43
N ARG A 321 -19.67 18.63 -1.45
CA ARG A 321 -20.80 18.11 -2.22
C ARG A 321 -20.47 16.75 -2.89
N ARG A 322 -19.25 16.61 -3.41
CA ARG A 322 -18.79 15.34 -4.01
C ARG A 322 -18.68 14.22 -2.97
N CYS A 323 -18.12 14.49 -1.81
CA CYS A 323 -18.02 13.51 -0.72
C CYS A 323 -19.37 13.10 -0.16
N ALA A 324 -20.33 14.04 -0.04
CA ALA A 324 -21.71 13.72 0.33
C ALA A 324 -22.38 12.81 -0.71
N LYS A 325 -22.23 13.10 -2.00
CA LYS A 325 -22.71 12.26 -3.10
C LYS A 325 -22.06 10.87 -3.08
N CYS A 326 -20.75 10.79 -2.86
CA CYS A 326 -20.02 9.54 -2.66
C CYS A 326 -20.66 8.71 -1.55
N THR A 327 -20.86 9.30 -0.38
CA THR A 327 -21.41 8.59 0.79
C THR A 327 -22.82 8.04 0.50
N ALA A 328 -23.70 8.86 -0.05
CA ALA A 328 -25.06 8.44 -0.42
C ALA A 328 -25.05 7.30 -1.46
N ARG A 329 -24.24 7.44 -2.49
CA ARG A 329 -24.09 6.45 -3.57
C ARG A 329 -23.57 5.12 -3.07
N LEU A 330 -22.50 5.11 -2.26
CA LEU A 330 -21.89 3.89 -1.77
C LEU A 330 -22.76 3.16 -0.75
N ALA A 331 -23.48 3.89 0.11
CA ALA A 331 -24.47 3.30 1.02
C ALA A 331 -25.63 2.64 0.25
N ALA A 332 -26.17 3.31 -0.77
CA ALA A 332 -27.20 2.72 -1.64
C ALA A 332 -26.68 1.48 -2.39
N ARG A 333 -25.44 1.56 -2.91
CA ARG A 333 -24.80 0.43 -3.59
C ARG A 333 -24.60 -0.78 -2.69
N HIS A 334 -24.10 -0.56 -1.45
CA HIS A 334 -23.95 -1.64 -0.48
C HIS A 334 -25.28 -2.32 -0.19
N ARG A 335 -26.34 -1.54 0.08
CA ARG A 335 -27.68 -2.04 0.34
C ARG A 335 -28.20 -2.88 -0.82
N ALA A 336 -28.19 -2.34 -2.03
CA ALA A 336 -28.67 -3.07 -3.23
C ALA A 336 -27.92 -4.39 -3.46
N LEU A 337 -26.61 -4.45 -3.20
CA LEU A 337 -25.85 -5.69 -3.29
C LEU A 337 -26.25 -6.70 -2.22
N ARG A 338 -26.58 -6.24 -0.99
CA ARG A 338 -27.06 -7.12 0.08
C ARG A 338 -28.46 -7.64 -0.18
N GLU A 339 -29.36 -6.79 -0.68
CA GLU A 339 -30.71 -7.16 -1.11
C GLU A 339 -30.67 -8.16 -2.26
N ALA A 340 -29.71 -8.03 -3.20
CA ALA A 340 -29.46 -9.01 -4.26
C ALA A 340 -28.76 -10.30 -3.77
N GLY A 341 -28.70 -10.55 -2.46
CA GLY A 341 -28.18 -11.79 -1.87
C GLY A 341 -26.64 -11.93 -1.89
N LYS A 342 -25.88 -10.88 -2.23
CA LYS A 342 -24.42 -10.97 -2.23
C LYS A 342 -23.88 -11.12 -0.79
N ARG A 343 -22.87 -11.99 -0.61
CA ARG A 343 -22.18 -12.15 0.68
C ARG A 343 -21.62 -10.81 1.16
N PRO A 344 -21.59 -10.53 2.49
CA PRO A 344 -21.09 -9.25 3.03
C PRO A 344 -19.73 -8.82 2.49
N CYS A 345 -18.74 -9.72 2.50
CA CYS A 345 -17.40 -9.43 2.02
C CYS A 345 -17.38 -9.11 0.51
N VAL A 346 -18.21 -9.77 -0.31
CA VAL A 346 -18.31 -9.50 -1.75
C VAL A 346 -18.93 -8.12 -2.00
N ALA A 347 -19.99 -7.78 -1.28
CA ALA A 347 -20.62 -6.46 -1.35
C ALA A 347 -19.62 -5.37 -0.91
N ASN A 348 -18.89 -5.60 0.19
CA ASN A 348 -17.89 -4.66 0.69
C ASN A 348 -16.76 -4.40 -0.32
N VAL A 349 -16.21 -5.44 -0.94
CA VAL A 349 -15.14 -5.30 -1.94
C VAL A 349 -15.65 -4.58 -3.20
N ALA A 350 -16.90 -4.81 -3.61
CA ALA A 350 -17.49 -4.07 -4.73
C ALA A 350 -17.65 -2.57 -4.41
N VAL A 351 -18.02 -2.24 -3.16
CA VAL A 351 -18.06 -0.86 -2.66
C VAL A 351 -16.67 -0.27 -2.58
N ALA A 352 -15.67 -1.01 -2.09
CA ALA A 352 -14.28 -0.56 -2.02
C ALA A 352 -13.71 -0.20 -3.40
N ARG A 353 -14.07 -0.97 -4.45
CA ARG A 353 -13.69 -0.62 -5.83
C ARG A 353 -14.27 0.72 -6.28
N GLU A 354 -15.57 0.95 -5.99
CA GLU A 354 -16.21 2.22 -6.34
C GLU A 354 -15.65 3.36 -5.47
N LEU A 355 -15.38 3.10 -4.18
CA LEU A 355 -14.71 4.05 -3.28
C LEU A 355 -13.33 4.48 -3.81
N ALA A 356 -12.54 3.56 -4.39
CA ALA A 356 -11.27 3.90 -5.02
C ALA A 356 -11.45 4.97 -6.12
N CYS A 357 -12.51 4.88 -6.93
CA CYS A 357 -12.80 5.88 -7.95
C CYS A 357 -13.12 7.26 -7.34
N TRP A 358 -13.89 7.29 -6.26
CA TRP A 358 -14.19 8.53 -5.56
C TRP A 358 -12.97 9.14 -4.88
N VAL A 359 -12.12 8.31 -4.26
CA VAL A 359 -10.84 8.75 -3.66
C VAL A 359 -9.95 9.39 -4.71
N TRP A 360 -9.83 8.78 -5.88
CA TRP A 360 -9.06 9.35 -6.98
C TRP A 360 -9.64 10.71 -7.41
N GLU A 361 -10.95 10.81 -7.61
CA GLU A 361 -11.58 12.07 -8.03
C GLU A 361 -11.40 13.18 -6.99
N VAL A 362 -11.66 12.88 -5.71
CA VAL A 362 -11.50 13.85 -4.61
C VAL A 362 -10.03 14.26 -4.46
N GLY A 363 -9.10 13.30 -4.59
CA GLY A 363 -7.67 13.58 -4.56
C GLY A 363 -7.24 14.53 -5.68
N CYS A 364 -7.63 14.26 -6.92
CA CYS A 364 -7.32 15.14 -8.07
C CYS A 364 -7.92 16.55 -7.91
N ARG A 365 -9.14 16.68 -7.34
CA ARG A 365 -9.73 17.99 -7.04
C ARG A 365 -8.95 18.74 -5.97
N ALA A 366 -8.50 18.05 -4.92
CA ALA A 366 -7.68 18.64 -3.88
C ALA A 366 -6.29 19.08 -4.39
N GLU A 367 -5.77 18.39 -5.42
CA GLU A 367 -4.55 18.77 -6.14
C GLU A 367 -4.78 19.88 -7.19
N GLY A 368 -6.02 20.35 -7.39
CA GLY A 368 -6.35 21.35 -8.39
C GLY A 368 -6.26 20.89 -9.86
N THR A 369 -6.19 19.57 -10.08
CA THR A 369 -6.01 18.97 -11.42
C THR A 369 -7.33 18.56 -12.09
N LEU A 370 -8.43 18.49 -11.31
CA LEU A 370 -9.81 18.35 -11.79
C LEU A 370 -10.64 19.53 -11.31
N ARG A 371 -11.38 20.16 -12.24
CA ARG A 371 -12.37 21.22 -11.94
C ARG A 371 -13.77 20.67 -11.77
#